data_996260325406ce60155d740b52ca5128
#
_entry.id   996260325406ce60155d740b52ca5128
#
_cell.length_a   1.000
_cell.length_b   1.000
_cell.length_c   1.000
_cell.angle_alpha   90.00
_cell.angle_beta   90.00
_cell.angle_gamma   90.00
#
_symmetry.space_group_name_H-M   'P 1'
#
loop_
_entity.id
_entity.type
_entity.pdbx_description
1 polymer ?
#
loop_
_entity_poly.entity_id
_entity_poly.type
_entity_poly.pdbx_seq_one_letter_code
_entity_poly.pdbx_strand_id
1 'polypeptide(L)'
;MKPGTHVISLIESVPLEGRTIVLIRHAERESFRGVPPDQCHTVGLTPQGVRMARDFGASVRQIAPDARLLLGHTIAKRCEMTAWSIRDGFSSDGRARILGCEPEIPGPVADMKRLVSLIDERGWPALIERWLDFKLPEEIIGNPRKYSDELLATLLSYPGIRDGEMLVVVAHDMTLYPLVFGLFGKKARAMEFLNGVVISAGRDTAAIRFENAEDSLETERRIP
;
A
#
# COMPACT_ATOMS: atom_id res chain seq x y z
N MET A 1 -17.43 -8.36 2.98
CA MET A 1 -17.29 -7.30 1.95
C MET A 1 -16.31 -7.79 0.91
N LYS A 2 -16.41 -7.39 -0.37
CA LYS A 2 -15.40 -7.79 -1.36
C LYS A 2 -14.07 -7.06 -1.02
N PRO A 3 -12.91 -7.71 -1.19
CA PRO A 3 -11.61 -7.06 -1.00
C PRO A 3 -11.48 -5.79 -1.84
N GLY A 4 -10.90 -4.74 -1.25
CA GLY A 4 -10.72 -3.44 -1.91
C GLY A 4 -11.94 -2.50 -1.90
N THR A 5 -13.12 -2.95 -1.46
CA THR A 5 -14.34 -2.11 -1.44
C THR A 5 -14.15 -0.84 -0.63
N HIS A 6 -13.46 -0.89 0.51
CA HIS A 6 -13.18 0.30 1.32
C HIS A 6 -12.35 1.33 0.54
N VAL A 7 -11.28 0.87 -0.12
CA VAL A 7 -10.42 1.78 -0.90
C VAL A 7 -11.20 2.39 -2.07
N ILE A 8 -12.05 1.63 -2.75
CA ILE A 8 -12.92 2.16 -3.81
C ILE A 8 -13.83 3.25 -3.27
N SER A 9 -14.50 3.03 -2.12
CA SER A 9 -15.35 4.07 -1.49
C SER A 9 -14.54 5.30 -1.06
N LEU A 10 -13.29 5.13 -0.62
CA LEU A 10 -12.42 6.25 -0.29
C LEU A 10 -12.03 7.05 -1.54
N ILE A 11 -11.69 6.38 -2.65
CA ILE A 11 -11.39 7.04 -3.93
C ILE A 11 -12.62 7.84 -4.41
N GLU A 12 -13.81 7.27 -4.32
CA GLU A 12 -15.05 7.95 -4.71
C GLU A 12 -15.34 9.20 -3.86
N SER A 13 -14.86 9.22 -2.62
CA SER A 13 -15.09 10.33 -1.67
C SER A 13 -14.10 11.50 -1.80
N VAL A 14 -13.05 11.38 -2.62
CA VAL A 14 -12.02 12.41 -2.76
C VAL A 14 -12.17 13.18 -4.08
N PRO A 15 -11.87 14.49 -4.08
CA PRO A 15 -11.75 15.26 -5.33
C PRO A 15 -10.62 14.70 -6.19
N LEU A 16 -10.87 14.44 -7.46
CA LEU A 16 -9.88 13.91 -8.40
C LEU A 16 -9.17 15.01 -9.22
N GLU A 17 -9.48 16.28 -8.98
CA GLU A 17 -8.85 17.43 -9.66
C GLU A 17 -7.38 17.62 -9.22
N GLY A 18 -7.03 17.19 -8.01
CA GLY A 18 -5.67 17.20 -7.49
C GLY A 18 -4.93 15.88 -7.77
N ARG A 19 -3.81 15.70 -7.08
CA ARG A 19 -3.06 14.42 -7.11
C ARG A 19 -3.69 13.43 -6.14
N THR A 20 -4.00 12.23 -6.61
CA THR A 20 -4.49 11.15 -5.77
C THR A 20 -3.45 10.05 -5.67
N ILE A 21 -3.08 9.68 -4.44
CA ILE A 21 -2.12 8.60 -4.18
C ILE A 21 -2.85 7.53 -3.36
N VAL A 22 -2.77 6.30 -3.83
CA VAL A 22 -3.41 5.14 -3.21
C VAL A 22 -2.33 4.12 -2.89
N LEU A 23 -2.08 3.88 -1.60
CA LEU A 23 -1.16 2.83 -1.16
C LEU A 23 -1.99 1.64 -0.69
N ILE A 24 -1.84 0.50 -1.37
CA ILE A 24 -2.63 -0.71 -1.09
C ILE A 24 -1.78 -1.93 -0.81
N ARG A 25 -2.32 -2.85 -0.01
CA ARG A 25 -1.80 -4.21 0.10
C ARG A 25 -2.07 -4.98 -1.19
N HIS A 26 -1.11 -5.81 -1.63
CA HIS A 26 -1.29 -6.73 -2.76
C HIS A 26 -2.54 -7.62 -2.62
N ALA A 27 -3.02 -8.17 -3.73
CA ALA A 27 -4.14 -9.12 -3.76
C ALA A 27 -3.75 -10.50 -3.17
N GLU A 28 -4.69 -11.44 -3.11
CA GLU A 28 -4.48 -12.77 -2.56
C GLU A 28 -3.30 -13.47 -3.24
N ARG A 29 -2.36 -13.96 -2.43
CA ARG A 29 -1.14 -14.64 -2.86
C ARG A 29 -1.16 -16.13 -2.55
N GLU A 30 -0.32 -16.88 -3.24
CA GLU A 30 0.00 -18.26 -2.90
C GLU A 30 0.61 -18.38 -1.48
N SER A 31 0.57 -19.58 -0.92
CA SER A 31 1.11 -19.84 0.40
C SER A 31 2.64 -19.70 0.44
N PHE A 32 3.18 -19.22 1.56
CA PHE A 32 4.63 -19.28 1.83
C PHE A 32 5.09 -20.63 2.36
N ARG A 33 4.18 -21.62 2.53
CA ARG A 33 4.54 -22.92 3.08
C ARG A 33 5.60 -23.61 2.21
N GLY A 34 6.75 -23.92 2.83
CA GLY A 34 7.88 -24.54 2.15
C GLY A 34 8.74 -23.58 1.30
N VAL A 35 8.46 -22.30 1.33
CA VAL A 35 9.27 -21.30 0.63
C VAL A 35 10.35 -20.75 1.59
N PRO A 36 11.64 -20.80 1.22
CA PRO A 36 12.69 -20.19 2.03
C PRO A 36 12.45 -18.67 2.27
N PRO A 37 12.79 -18.13 3.45
CA PRO A 37 12.56 -16.72 3.77
C PRO A 37 13.11 -15.72 2.76
N ASP A 38 14.29 -15.98 2.21
CA ASP A 38 14.96 -15.17 1.18
C ASP A 38 14.27 -15.24 -0.18
N GLN A 39 13.41 -16.23 -0.41
CA GLN A 39 12.65 -16.44 -1.64
C GLN A 39 11.17 -16.02 -1.52
N CYS A 40 10.71 -15.55 -0.37
CA CYS A 40 9.32 -15.12 -0.18
C CYS A 40 8.89 -14.00 -1.15
N HIS A 41 9.85 -13.24 -1.69
CA HIS A 41 9.57 -12.21 -2.69
C HIS A 41 9.13 -12.79 -4.05
N THR A 42 9.48 -14.04 -4.37
CA THR A 42 9.13 -14.71 -5.64
C THR A 42 7.70 -15.25 -5.67
N VAL A 43 7.04 -15.33 -4.52
CA VAL A 43 5.67 -15.86 -4.41
C VAL A 43 4.67 -14.90 -5.08
N GLY A 44 3.93 -15.44 -6.05
CA GLY A 44 2.94 -14.72 -6.84
C GLY A 44 1.53 -14.72 -6.26
N LEU A 45 0.58 -14.27 -7.06
CA LEU A 45 -0.85 -14.30 -6.73
C LEU A 45 -1.47 -15.66 -7.02
N THR A 46 -2.54 -15.99 -6.29
CA THR A 46 -3.47 -17.05 -6.68
C THR A 46 -4.28 -16.63 -7.91
N PRO A 47 -4.91 -17.56 -8.65
CA PRO A 47 -5.88 -17.21 -9.69
C PRO A 47 -7.01 -16.33 -9.17
N GLN A 48 -7.41 -16.50 -7.90
CA GLN A 48 -8.38 -15.64 -7.23
C GLN A 48 -7.82 -14.23 -7.02
N GLY A 49 -6.57 -14.10 -6.56
CA GLY A 49 -5.90 -12.82 -6.39
C GLY A 49 -5.81 -12.02 -7.69
N VAL A 50 -5.52 -12.68 -8.80
CA VAL A 50 -5.52 -12.04 -10.14
C VAL A 50 -6.92 -11.48 -10.47
N ARG A 51 -7.99 -12.26 -10.24
CA ARG A 51 -9.36 -11.79 -10.46
C ARG A 51 -9.71 -10.61 -9.56
N MET A 52 -9.39 -10.70 -8.25
CA MET A 52 -9.63 -9.61 -7.30
C MET A 52 -8.97 -8.30 -7.74
N ALA A 53 -7.72 -8.35 -8.19
CA ALA A 53 -7.00 -7.18 -8.65
C ALA A 53 -7.57 -6.60 -9.96
N ARG A 54 -8.03 -7.46 -10.89
CA ARG A 54 -8.75 -7.00 -12.09
C ARG A 54 -10.08 -6.32 -11.75
N ASP A 55 -10.87 -6.92 -10.86
CA ASP A 55 -12.14 -6.36 -10.41
C ASP A 55 -11.93 -5.00 -9.73
N PHE A 56 -10.87 -4.86 -8.93
CA PHE A 56 -10.48 -3.59 -8.34
C PHE A 56 -10.17 -2.54 -9.41
N GLY A 57 -9.37 -2.88 -10.42
CA GLY A 57 -9.06 -1.98 -11.54
C GLY A 57 -10.30 -1.56 -12.30
N ALA A 58 -11.22 -2.49 -12.58
CA ALA A 58 -12.51 -2.20 -13.24
C ALA A 58 -13.39 -1.27 -12.39
N SER A 59 -13.40 -1.45 -11.07
CA SER A 59 -14.14 -0.58 -10.15
C SER A 59 -13.55 0.84 -10.11
N VAL A 60 -12.21 0.97 -10.08
CA VAL A 60 -11.55 2.29 -10.17
C VAL A 60 -11.93 2.97 -11.49
N ARG A 61 -11.99 2.23 -12.60
CA ARG A 61 -12.41 2.78 -13.89
C ARG A 61 -13.84 3.31 -13.87
N GLN A 62 -14.74 2.64 -13.18
CA GLN A 62 -16.14 3.06 -13.08
C GLN A 62 -16.32 4.38 -12.31
N ILE A 63 -15.57 4.55 -11.19
CA ILE A 63 -15.70 5.73 -10.33
C ILE A 63 -14.82 6.91 -10.80
N ALA A 64 -13.76 6.64 -11.55
CA ALA A 64 -12.82 7.63 -12.07
C ALA A 64 -12.57 7.42 -13.59
N PRO A 65 -13.60 7.60 -14.44
CA PRO A 65 -13.54 7.24 -15.86
C PRO A 65 -12.51 8.06 -16.66
N ASP A 66 -12.22 9.27 -16.22
CA ASP A 66 -11.29 10.20 -16.91
C ASP A 66 -9.89 10.20 -16.29
N ALA A 67 -9.68 9.54 -15.17
CA ALA A 67 -8.39 9.50 -14.51
C ALA A 67 -7.33 8.79 -15.37
N ARG A 68 -6.09 9.27 -15.25
CA ARG A 68 -4.90 8.52 -15.70
C ARG A 68 -4.34 7.77 -14.52
N LEU A 69 -4.20 6.45 -14.68
CA LEU A 69 -3.74 5.56 -13.63
C LEU A 69 -2.24 5.26 -13.79
N LEU A 70 -1.46 5.62 -12.78
CA LEU A 70 -0.05 5.27 -12.65
C LEU A 70 0.06 4.14 -11.62
N LEU A 71 0.79 3.09 -11.93
CA LEU A 71 0.88 1.89 -11.10
C LEU A 71 2.34 1.59 -10.76
N GLY A 72 2.70 1.82 -9.50
CA GLY A 72 3.96 1.40 -8.90
C GLY A 72 3.79 0.15 -8.05
N HIS A 73 4.88 -0.57 -7.78
CA HIS A 73 4.86 -1.74 -6.92
C HIS A 73 6.20 -1.96 -6.22
N THR A 74 6.21 -2.62 -5.07
CA THR A 74 7.43 -3.09 -4.44
C THR A 74 8.00 -4.31 -5.17
N ILE A 75 9.24 -4.68 -4.86
CA ILE A 75 9.99 -5.74 -5.59
C ILE A 75 9.31 -7.12 -5.62
N ALA A 76 8.37 -7.40 -4.71
CA ALA A 76 7.77 -8.71 -4.61
C ALA A 76 6.86 -9.05 -5.80
N LYS A 77 6.99 -10.28 -6.33
CA LYS A 77 6.22 -10.79 -7.48
C LYS A 77 4.71 -10.59 -7.34
N ARG A 78 4.16 -10.81 -6.13
CA ARG A 78 2.73 -10.59 -5.85
C ARG A 78 2.31 -9.14 -6.00
N CYS A 79 3.19 -8.19 -5.70
CA CYS A 79 2.90 -6.76 -5.88
C CYS A 79 2.93 -6.38 -7.35
N GLU A 80 3.94 -6.84 -8.08
CA GLU A 80 4.03 -6.71 -9.54
C GLU A 80 2.77 -7.27 -10.22
N MET A 81 2.41 -8.53 -9.93
CA MET A 81 1.23 -9.17 -10.51
C MET A 81 -0.07 -8.44 -10.17
N THR A 82 -0.17 -7.89 -8.95
CA THR A 82 -1.34 -7.07 -8.56
C THR A 82 -1.42 -5.81 -9.42
N ALA A 83 -0.32 -5.08 -9.57
CA ALA A 83 -0.28 -3.86 -10.38
C ALA A 83 -0.66 -4.12 -11.85
N TRP A 84 -0.10 -5.18 -12.45
CA TRP A 84 -0.45 -5.58 -13.81
C TRP A 84 -1.92 -5.99 -13.94
N SER A 85 -2.45 -6.73 -12.97
CA SER A 85 -3.86 -7.15 -12.97
C SER A 85 -4.81 -5.96 -12.80
N ILE A 86 -4.47 -4.97 -11.96
CA ILE A 86 -5.24 -3.72 -11.83
C ILE A 86 -5.25 -2.97 -13.16
N ARG A 87 -4.10 -2.83 -13.83
CA ARG A 87 -4.01 -2.21 -15.15
C ARG A 87 -4.95 -2.88 -16.15
N ASP A 88 -4.91 -4.21 -16.22
CA ASP A 88 -5.73 -4.99 -17.15
C ASP A 88 -7.23 -4.86 -16.87
N GLY A 89 -7.63 -4.64 -15.62
CA GLY A 89 -9.00 -4.39 -15.24
C GLY A 89 -9.43 -2.95 -15.49
N PHE A 90 -8.52 -1.99 -15.32
CA PHE A 90 -8.83 -0.56 -15.49
C PHE A 90 -9.05 -0.21 -16.96
N SER A 91 -8.13 -0.54 -17.86
CA SER A 91 -8.22 -0.08 -19.24
C SER A 91 -7.23 -0.75 -20.19
N SER A 92 -7.71 -1.04 -21.40
CA SER A 92 -6.87 -1.40 -22.55
C SER A 92 -6.52 -0.20 -23.45
N ASP A 93 -6.97 1.03 -23.14
CA ASP A 93 -6.87 2.23 -23.98
C ASP A 93 -5.63 3.09 -23.70
N GLY A 94 -4.66 2.58 -22.93
CA GLY A 94 -3.40 3.26 -22.63
C GLY A 94 -3.48 4.30 -21.48
N ARG A 95 -4.62 4.47 -20.83
CA ARG A 95 -4.76 5.39 -19.68
C ARG A 95 -4.19 4.83 -18.38
N ALA A 96 -3.85 3.55 -18.32
CA ALA A 96 -3.14 2.94 -17.21
C ALA A 96 -1.70 2.60 -17.62
N ARG A 97 -0.73 3.08 -16.84
CA ARG A 97 0.71 2.87 -17.08
C ARG A 97 1.38 2.24 -15.88
N ILE A 98 2.13 1.18 -16.10
CA ILE A 98 3.03 0.61 -15.08
C ILE A 98 4.30 1.47 -15.01
N LEU A 99 4.64 1.94 -13.83
CA LEU A 99 5.89 2.66 -13.54
C LEU A 99 7.03 1.65 -13.26
N GLY A 100 6.69 0.51 -12.69
CA GLY A 100 7.64 -0.54 -12.32
C GLY A 100 7.84 -0.67 -10.82
N CYS A 101 8.99 -1.17 -10.44
CA CYS A 101 9.38 -1.29 -9.03
C CYS A 101 9.74 0.09 -8.47
N GLU A 102 9.14 0.43 -7.33
CA GLU A 102 9.38 1.69 -6.61
C GLU A 102 10.44 1.49 -5.53
N PRO A 103 11.72 1.74 -5.84
CA PRO A 103 12.81 1.54 -4.87
C PRO A 103 12.75 2.52 -3.70
N GLU A 104 12.06 3.64 -3.87
CA GLU A 104 11.89 4.67 -2.85
C GLU A 104 10.89 4.28 -1.77
N ILE A 105 10.19 3.16 -1.93
CA ILE A 105 9.28 2.58 -0.92
C ILE A 105 9.93 1.33 -0.34
N PRO A 106 10.96 1.47 0.50
CA PRO A 106 11.62 0.34 1.12
C PRO A 106 10.66 -0.39 2.07
N GLY A 107 10.87 -1.67 2.25
CA GLY A 107 10.20 -2.40 3.33
C GLY A 107 10.82 -2.04 4.68
N PRO A 108 10.08 -2.16 5.79
CA PRO A 108 10.60 -1.89 7.13
C PRO A 108 11.54 -2.99 7.65
N VAL A 109 11.66 -4.11 6.96
CA VAL A 109 12.38 -5.31 7.45
C VAL A 109 13.86 -5.22 7.17
N ALA A 110 14.68 -5.24 8.23
CA ALA A 110 16.14 -5.25 8.16
C ALA A 110 16.70 -6.69 8.12
N ASP A 111 16.11 -7.62 8.87
CA ASP A 111 16.52 -9.03 8.92
C ASP A 111 15.32 -9.96 8.73
N MET A 112 15.08 -10.38 7.50
CA MET A 112 13.94 -11.26 7.16
C MET A 112 14.04 -12.62 7.83
N LYS A 113 15.22 -13.19 7.99
CA LYS A 113 15.40 -14.52 8.61
C LYS A 113 15.00 -14.50 10.08
N ARG A 114 15.48 -13.52 10.84
CA ARG A 114 15.10 -13.35 12.26
C ARG A 114 13.62 -13.01 12.39
N LEU A 115 13.06 -12.19 11.51
CA LEU A 115 11.65 -11.86 11.50
C LEU A 115 10.78 -13.12 11.32
N VAL A 116 11.09 -13.97 10.33
CA VAL A 116 10.37 -15.23 10.11
C VAL A 116 10.44 -16.14 11.34
N SER A 117 11.60 -16.28 11.99
CA SER A 117 11.71 -17.06 13.23
C SER A 117 10.79 -16.52 14.34
N LEU A 118 10.66 -15.20 14.45
CA LEU A 118 9.74 -14.59 15.43
C LEU A 118 8.26 -14.79 15.05
N ILE A 119 7.94 -14.83 13.75
CA ILE A 119 6.60 -15.15 13.27
C ILE A 119 6.24 -16.59 13.62
N ASP A 120 7.15 -17.54 13.40
CA ASP A 120 6.94 -18.96 13.72
C ASP A 120 6.76 -19.20 15.23
N GLU A 121 7.51 -18.45 16.06
CA GLU A 121 7.44 -18.55 17.52
C GLU A 121 6.15 -17.94 18.09
N ARG A 122 5.70 -16.79 17.60
CA ARG A 122 4.69 -15.95 18.26
C ARG A 122 3.41 -15.76 17.45
N GLY A 123 3.44 -16.08 16.17
CA GLY A 123 2.39 -15.76 15.22
C GLY A 123 2.41 -14.29 14.76
N TRP A 124 1.91 -14.09 13.57
CA TRP A 124 1.90 -12.77 12.90
C TRP A 124 1.19 -11.67 13.68
N PRO A 125 -0.05 -11.87 14.23
CA PRO A 125 -0.75 -10.80 14.92
C PRO A 125 -0.01 -10.29 16.16
N ALA A 126 0.55 -11.20 16.98
CA ALA A 126 1.31 -10.82 18.16
C ALA A 126 2.61 -10.10 17.82
N LEU A 127 3.24 -10.46 16.71
CA LEU A 127 4.44 -9.80 16.23
C LEU A 127 4.15 -8.35 15.81
N ILE A 128 3.09 -8.12 15.05
CA ILE A 128 2.67 -6.77 14.63
C ILE A 128 2.36 -5.90 15.86
N GLU A 129 1.61 -6.42 16.83
CA GLU A 129 1.31 -5.68 18.05
C GLU A 129 2.60 -5.24 18.78
N ARG A 130 3.55 -6.18 18.95
CA ARG A 130 4.85 -5.87 19.57
C ARG A 130 5.66 -4.86 18.78
N TRP A 131 5.64 -4.94 17.45
CA TRP A 131 6.32 -3.97 16.60
C TRP A 131 5.75 -2.57 16.78
N LEU A 132 4.43 -2.42 16.68
CA LEU A 132 3.75 -1.14 16.88
C LEU A 132 3.87 -0.60 18.32
N ASP A 133 4.15 -1.48 19.29
CA ASP A 133 4.48 -1.11 20.69
C ASP A 133 5.97 -0.78 20.89
N PHE A 134 6.77 -0.71 19.82
CA PHE A 134 8.23 -0.44 19.90
C PHE A 134 9.00 -1.50 20.70
N LYS A 135 8.51 -2.75 20.74
CA LYS A 135 9.09 -3.87 21.52
C LYS A 135 9.91 -4.82 20.65
N LEU A 136 10.18 -4.50 19.41
CA LEU A 136 11.05 -5.25 18.52
C LEU A 136 12.35 -4.47 18.26
N PRO A 137 13.49 -5.17 18.15
CA PRO A 137 14.77 -4.56 17.83
C PRO A 137 14.77 -3.97 16.42
N GLU A 138 15.33 -2.76 16.26
CA GLU A 138 15.38 -2.08 14.95
C GLU A 138 16.28 -2.79 13.94
N GLU A 139 17.24 -3.60 14.40
CA GLU A 139 18.05 -4.47 13.54
C GLU A 139 17.27 -5.65 12.92
N ILE A 140 16.04 -5.90 13.35
CA ILE A 140 15.14 -6.89 12.76
C ILE A 140 14.09 -6.21 11.89
N ILE A 141 13.47 -5.16 12.43
CA ILE A 141 12.44 -4.40 11.76
C ILE A 141 12.50 -2.95 12.26
N GLY A 142 12.56 -2.00 11.34
CA GLY A 142 12.72 -0.59 11.64
C GLY A 142 11.65 -0.02 12.58
N ASN A 143 11.99 1.10 13.20
CA ASN A 143 11.06 1.82 14.09
C ASN A 143 9.78 2.19 13.33
N PRO A 144 8.58 1.80 13.80
CA PRO A 144 7.35 1.96 13.04
C PRO A 144 6.97 3.41 12.83
N ARG A 145 7.27 4.31 13.79
CA ARG A 145 6.94 5.74 13.66
C ARG A 145 7.86 6.42 12.66
N LYS A 146 9.16 6.21 12.78
CA LYS A 146 10.16 6.74 11.84
C LYS A 146 9.85 6.28 10.42
N TYR A 147 9.57 4.99 10.24
CA TYR A 147 9.19 4.43 8.95
C TYR A 147 7.90 5.05 8.40
N SER A 148 6.89 5.27 9.25
CA SER A 148 5.64 5.94 8.86
C SER A 148 5.90 7.36 8.33
N ASP A 149 6.71 8.14 9.06
CA ASP A 149 7.02 9.54 8.70
C ASP A 149 7.80 9.60 7.37
N GLU A 150 8.81 8.74 7.20
CA GLU A 150 9.61 8.63 5.97
C GLU A 150 8.76 8.18 4.77
N LEU A 151 7.92 7.17 4.96
CA LEU A 151 7.02 6.68 3.91
C LEU A 151 6.03 7.76 3.47
N LEU A 152 5.44 8.47 4.44
CA LEU A 152 4.49 9.54 4.13
C LEU A 152 5.18 10.69 3.37
N ALA A 153 6.36 11.10 3.81
CA ALA A 153 7.15 12.12 3.10
C ALA A 153 7.47 11.69 1.67
N THR A 154 7.87 10.43 1.46
CA THR A 154 8.13 9.85 0.13
C THR A 154 6.88 9.91 -0.75
N LEU A 155 5.72 9.50 -0.22
CA LEU A 155 4.47 9.52 -0.99
C LEU A 155 4.03 10.94 -1.36
N LEU A 156 4.11 11.89 -0.43
CA LEU A 156 3.72 13.29 -0.67
C LEU A 156 4.65 14.00 -1.66
N SER A 157 5.94 13.70 -1.62
CA SER A 157 6.95 14.26 -2.52
C SER A 157 7.15 13.45 -3.81
N TYR A 158 6.33 12.41 -4.05
CA TYR A 158 6.53 11.50 -5.18
C TYR A 158 6.56 12.27 -6.52
N PRO A 159 7.67 12.16 -7.28
CA PRO A 159 7.84 12.94 -8.50
C PRO A 159 6.96 12.41 -9.64
N GLY A 160 6.52 13.31 -10.51
CA GLY A 160 5.90 12.92 -11.79
C GLY A 160 4.41 12.60 -11.74
N ILE A 161 3.72 12.83 -10.62
CA ILE A 161 2.25 12.80 -10.58
C ILE A 161 1.74 14.22 -10.87
N ARG A 162 0.83 14.35 -11.82
CA ARG A 162 0.16 15.60 -12.18
C ARG A 162 -1.23 15.66 -11.58
N ASP A 163 -1.79 16.86 -11.53
CA ASP A 163 -3.20 17.03 -11.18
C ASP A 163 -4.08 16.23 -12.15
N GLY A 164 -5.09 15.56 -11.62
CA GLY A 164 -5.95 14.65 -12.36
C GLY A 164 -5.35 13.24 -12.62
N GLU A 165 -4.15 12.96 -12.14
CA GLU A 165 -3.56 11.62 -12.17
C GLU A 165 -3.71 10.92 -10.82
N MET A 166 -3.88 9.59 -10.87
CA MET A 166 -3.95 8.72 -9.71
C MET A 166 -2.76 7.78 -9.71
N LEU A 167 -1.93 7.83 -8.67
CA LEU A 167 -0.88 6.86 -8.43
C LEU A 167 -1.41 5.76 -7.49
N VAL A 168 -1.39 4.52 -7.93
CA VAL A 168 -1.62 3.36 -7.07
C VAL A 168 -0.31 2.64 -6.84
N VAL A 169 0.14 2.59 -5.59
CA VAL A 169 1.33 1.84 -5.17
C VAL A 169 0.90 0.56 -4.49
N VAL A 170 1.32 -0.56 -5.06
CA VAL A 170 1.04 -1.88 -4.48
C VAL A 170 2.20 -2.31 -3.58
N ALA A 171 1.89 -2.49 -2.30
CA ALA A 171 2.84 -2.83 -1.26
C ALA A 171 2.35 -4.00 -0.38
N HIS A 172 2.74 -4.00 0.87
CA HIS A 172 2.47 -5.04 1.86
C HIS A 172 1.69 -4.49 3.06
N ASP A 173 1.07 -5.38 3.80
CA ASP A 173 0.51 -5.06 5.11
C ASP A 173 1.55 -4.45 6.06
N MET A 174 2.80 -4.95 6.03
CA MET A 174 3.91 -4.36 6.80
C MET A 174 4.24 -2.92 6.43
N THR A 175 3.97 -2.49 5.22
CA THR A 175 4.11 -1.10 4.78
C THR A 175 2.97 -0.24 5.34
N LEU A 176 1.77 -0.79 5.38
CA LEU A 176 0.55 -0.08 5.79
C LEU A 176 0.37 0.01 7.30
N TYR A 177 0.72 -1.04 8.06
CA TYR A 177 0.53 -1.04 9.53
C TYR A 177 1.17 0.17 10.23
N PRO A 178 2.46 0.49 10.03
CA PRO A 178 3.07 1.64 10.69
C PRO A 178 2.48 2.97 10.21
N LEU A 179 2.10 3.09 8.93
CA LEU A 179 1.48 4.30 8.40
C LEU A 179 0.11 4.56 9.06
N VAL A 180 -0.75 3.55 9.12
CA VAL A 180 -2.07 3.64 9.75
C VAL A 180 -1.94 3.90 11.27
N PHE A 181 -0.98 3.27 11.93
CA PHE A 181 -0.70 3.50 13.34
C PHE A 181 -0.16 4.91 13.60
N GLY A 182 0.79 5.37 12.79
CA GLY A 182 1.41 6.69 12.92
C GLY A 182 0.42 7.84 12.71
N LEU A 183 -0.49 7.70 11.75
CA LEU A 183 -1.48 8.72 11.40
C LEU A 183 -2.71 8.69 12.30
N PHE A 184 -3.27 7.51 12.54
CA PHE A 184 -4.59 7.39 13.18
C PHE A 184 -4.54 6.78 14.58
N GLY A 185 -3.36 6.40 15.08
CA GLY A 185 -3.22 5.69 16.36
C GLY A 185 -3.86 4.29 16.37
N LYS A 186 -4.30 3.80 15.20
CA LYS A 186 -5.00 2.52 15.08
C LYS A 186 -4.02 1.36 14.94
N LYS A 187 -4.09 0.42 15.87
CA LYS A 187 -3.44 -0.88 15.74
C LYS A 187 -4.35 -1.80 14.94
N ALA A 188 -4.21 -1.80 13.61
CA ALA A 188 -4.97 -2.71 12.77
C ALA A 188 -4.58 -4.17 13.10
N ARG A 189 -5.56 -5.02 13.40
CA ARG A 189 -5.33 -6.44 13.73
C ARG A 189 -5.08 -7.29 12.50
N ALA A 190 -5.68 -6.93 11.39
CA ALA A 190 -5.49 -7.56 10.09
C ALA A 190 -5.69 -6.50 8.99
N MET A 191 -4.81 -6.48 8.03
CA MET A 191 -4.98 -5.70 6.81
C MET A 191 -5.48 -6.64 5.71
N GLU A 192 -6.69 -6.43 5.22
CA GLU A 192 -7.24 -7.24 4.13
C GLU A 192 -6.48 -7.02 2.82
N PHE A 193 -6.60 -7.97 1.88
CA PHE A 193 -6.07 -7.78 0.53
C PHE A 193 -6.74 -6.60 -0.16
N LEU A 194 -5.97 -5.82 -0.92
CA LEU A 194 -6.40 -4.59 -1.60
C LEU A 194 -6.97 -3.51 -0.67
N ASN A 195 -6.81 -3.65 0.66
CA ASN A 195 -7.07 -2.56 1.60
C ASN A 195 -5.87 -1.62 1.68
N GLY A 196 -6.09 -0.36 2.05
CA GLY A 196 -5.04 0.63 2.06
C GLY A 196 -5.50 2.03 2.40
N VAL A 197 -4.63 3.01 2.16
CA VAL A 197 -4.87 4.43 2.41
C VAL A 197 -5.02 5.19 1.09
N VAL A 198 -5.85 6.23 1.11
CA VAL A 198 -6.02 7.17 0.01
C VAL A 198 -5.58 8.55 0.48
N ILE A 199 -4.68 9.16 -0.28
CA ILE A 199 -4.14 10.49 -0.04
C ILE A 199 -4.60 11.39 -1.19
N SER A 200 -5.36 12.43 -0.88
CA SER A 200 -5.70 13.50 -1.82
C SER A 200 -4.83 14.70 -1.50
N ALA A 201 -3.91 15.05 -2.38
CA ALA A 201 -2.95 16.12 -2.19
C ALA A 201 -3.28 17.31 -3.09
N GLY A 202 -3.63 18.44 -2.46
CA GLY A 202 -3.70 19.76 -3.08
C GLY A 202 -2.34 20.47 -3.04
N ARG A 203 -2.35 21.80 -3.29
CA ARG A 203 -1.11 22.61 -3.24
C ARG A 203 -0.54 22.70 -1.84
N ASP A 204 -1.37 23.02 -0.87
CA ASP A 204 -0.94 23.37 0.50
C ASP A 204 -1.42 22.38 1.56
N THR A 205 -2.29 21.47 1.21
CA THR A 205 -2.89 20.50 2.13
C THR A 205 -2.97 19.12 1.51
N ALA A 206 -2.89 18.09 2.36
CA ALA A 206 -3.18 16.72 1.99
C ALA A 206 -4.19 16.13 2.98
N ALA A 207 -5.22 15.47 2.47
CA ALA A 207 -6.15 14.67 3.26
C ALA A 207 -5.81 13.19 3.08
N ILE A 208 -5.68 12.46 4.19
CA ILE A 208 -5.34 11.05 4.21
C ILE A 208 -6.50 10.30 4.84
N ARG A 209 -6.96 9.26 4.15
CA ARG A 209 -8.12 8.46 4.57
C ARG A 209 -7.77 6.99 4.66
N PHE A 210 -8.26 6.38 5.72
CA PHE A 210 -8.19 4.94 5.94
C PHE A 210 -9.49 4.47 6.60
N GLU A 211 -10.23 3.58 5.95
CA GLU A 211 -11.56 3.13 6.42
C GLU A 211 -12.48 4.32 6.72
N ASN A 212 -12.91 4.47 7.97
CA ASN A 212 -13.74 5.58 8.44
C ASN A 212 -12.94 6.69 9.14
N ALA A 213 -11.61 6.69 8.99
CA ALA A 213 -10.73 7.68 9.59
C ALA A 213 -10.17 8.62 8.52
N GLU A 214 -10.09 9.88 8.86
CA GLU A 214 -9.46 10.92 8.05
C GLU A 214 -8.46 11.69 8.90
N ASP A 215 -7.30 12.00 8.34
CA ASP A 215 -6.31 12.94 8.86
C ASP A 215 -5.99 13.97 7.78
N SER A 216 -5.77 15.21 8.18
CA SER A 216 -5.41 16.30 7.26
C SER A 216 -4.09 16.93 7.69
N LEU A 217 -3.19 17.10 6.72
CA LEU A 217 -1.86 17.63 6.91
C LEU A 217 -1.67 18.91 6.07
N GLU A 218 -1.05 19.92 6.68
CA GLU A 218 -0.47 21.03 5.93
C GLU A 218 0.83 20.54 5.29
N THR A 219 0.92 20.57 3.96
CA THR A 219 2.07 20.03 3.22
C THR A 219 3.37 20.79 3.50
N GLU A 220 3.32 22.06 3.88
CA GLU A 220 4.51 22.87 4.19
C GLU A 220 5.23 22.47 5.48
N ARG A 221 4.59 21.73 6.39
CA ARG A 221 5.18 21.41 7.71
C ARG A 221 5.92 20.08 7.76
N ARG A 222 5.89 19.25 6.72
CA ARG A 222 6.48 17.90 6.75
C ARG A 222 7.43 17.56 5.60
N ILE A 223 7.76 18.52 4.74
CA ILE A 223 8.80 18.35 3.73
C ILE A 223 10.08 18.96 4.30
N PRO A 224 11.10 18.16 4.69
CA PRO A 224 12.38 18.66 5.13
C PRO A 224 13.17 19.27 3.98
#